data_8617fa1d94329be2f2e32181ee44ab09
#
_entry.id   8617fa1d94329be2f2e32181ee44ab09
#
_cell.length_a   1.000
_cell.length_b   1.000
_cell.length_c   1.000
_cell.angle_alpha   90.00
_cell.angle_beta   90.00
_cell.angle_gamma   90.00
#
_symmetry.space_group_name_H-M   'P 1'
#
loop_
_entity.id
_entity.type
_entity.pdbx_description
1 polymer ?
#
loop_
_entity_poly.entity_id
_entity_poly.type
_entity_poly.pdbx_seq_one_letter_code
_entity_poly.pdbx_strand_id
1 'polypeptide(L)'
;PECLAIQLRDRDRLDPMMMALLDNIGMLAEHDMAGLMRAVGCDREDLMDMLAEVRRLDPRPGLAFDSGPVETVVPDVFVRRGPDGAWQIELNSEVLPRVLVNRVYYASVTRKARDAAEKSFLSDCLATANWLTKSLDQRAQTILKVAAEIVRQQDGFLTHGIAHLKPMTLKMVAEAIDMHESTVSRVTANKYMATPRGLYEMKYFFTTAIASSDGGGDHSAEAVRHRIRQLIEAESVSAILSDDTIAEMLKKEQGIDVARR
;
A
#
# COMPACT_ATOMS: atom_id res chain seq x y z
N PRO A 1 13.52 -5.77 28.11
CA PRO A 1 13.77 -7.00 28.90
C PRO A 1 13.34 -8.27 28.15
N GLU A 2 12.11 -8.33 27.60
CA GLU A 2 11.54 -9.54 26.95
C GLU A 2 12.41 -10.11 25.83
N CYS A 3 12.87 -9.27 24.89
CA CYS A 3 13.75 -9.73 23.79
C CYS A 3 15.07 -10.33 24.30
N LEU A 4 15.61 -9.80 25.41
CA LEU A 4 16.84 -10.30 26.04
C LEU A 4 16.57 -11.63 26.75
N ALA A 5 15.42 -11.76 27.43
CA ALA A 5 15.01 -12.99 28.09
C ALA A 5 14.80 -14.14 27.08
N ILE A 6 14.21 -13.86 25.90
CA ILE A 6 14.05 -14.85 24.82
C ILE A 6 15.42 -15.32 24.33
N GLN A 7 16.35 -14.40 24.04
CA GLN A 7 17.70 -14.74 23.56
C GLN A 7 18.50 -15.53 24.59
N LEU A 8 18.35 -15.24 25.89
CA LEU A 8 18.99 -16.01 26.97
C LEU A 8 18.38 -17.40 27.10
N ARG A 9 17.05 -17.53 26.94
CA ARG A 9 16.36 -18.84 26.93
C ARG A 9 16.84 -19.70 25.77
N ASP A 10 16.97 -19.14 24.58
CA ASP A 10 17.46 -19.85 23.39
C ASP A 10 18.91 -20.33 23.53
N ARG A 11 19.70 -19.72 24.45
CA ARG A 11 21.08 -20.09 24.75
C ARG A 11 21.21 -20.96 26.00
N ASP A 12 20.10 -21.41 26.62
CA ASP A 12 20.06 -22.12 27.89
C ASP A 12 20.78 -21.38 29.03
N ARG A 13 20.72 -20.05 29.03
CA ARG A 13 21.38 -19.17 30.02
C ARG A 13 20.41 -18.33 30.84
N LEU A 14 19.11 -18.59 30.74
CA LEU A 14 18.10 -17.89 31.53
C LEU A 14 17.87 -18.63 32.86
N ASP A 15 18.70 -18.33 33.83
CA ASP A 15 18.52 -18.77 35.22
C ASP A 15 17.70 -17.76 36.06
N PRO A 16 17.26 -18.12 37.28
CA PRO A 16 16.51 -17.22 38.15
C PRO A 16 17.25 -15.92 38.51
N MET A 17 18.57 -15.93 38.59
CA MET A 17 19.39 -14.76 38.89
C MET A 17 19.45 -13.82 37.69
N MET A 18 19.60 -14.36 36.49
CA MET A 18 19.58 -13.61 35.25
C MET A 18 18.20 -12.99 35.00
N MET A 19 17.11 -13.68 35.34
CA MET A 19 15.76 -13.13 35.28
C MET A 19 15.60 -11.94 36.23
N ALA A 20 16.05 -12.09 37.49
CA ALA A 20 16.04 -11.02 38.48
C ALA A 20 16.88 -9.80 38.02
N LEU A 21 17.98 -10.03 37.33
CA LEU A 21 18.80 -8.96 36.71
C LEU A 21 18.02 -8.21 35.62
N LEU A 22 17.35 -8.93 34.71
CA LEU A 22 16.56 -8.33 33.64
C LEU A 22 15.37 -7.53 34.16
N ASP A 23 14.70 -8.01 35.21
CA ASP A 23 13.56 -7.31 35.84
C ASP A 23 14.01 -6.00 36.52
N ASN A 24 15.23 -5.96 37.04
CA ASN A 24 15.81 -4.79 37.71
C ASN A 24 16.82 -4.02 36.82
N ILE A 25 16.78 -4.18 35.52
CA ILE A 25 17.75 -3.58 34.59
C ILE A 25 17.75 -2.04 34.66
N GLY A 26 16.68 -1.41 35.13
CA GLY A 26 16.58 0.03 35.36
C GLY A 26 17.60 0.56 36.36
N MET A 27 17.93 -0.22 37.42
CA MET A 27 18.94 0.16 38.42
C MET A 27 20.35 0.25 37.83
N LEU A 28 20.61 -0.49 36.72
CA LEU A 28 21.85 -0.37 35.99
C LEU A 28 21.98 1.02 35.29
N ALA A 29 20.88 1.56 34.80
CA ALA A 29 20.86 2.90 34.20
C ALA A 29 21.08 4.00 35.24
N GLU A 30 20.68 3.77 36.50
CA GLU A 30 20.87 4.66 37.65
C GLU A 30 22.25 4.48 38.32
N HIS A 31 23.08 3.56 37.82
CA HIS A 31 24.38 3.18 38.38
C HIS A 31 24.34 2.64 39.81
N ASP A 32 23.16 2.16 40.29
CA ASP A 32 23.03 1.53 41.62
C ASP A 32 23.48 0.07 41.61
N MET A 33 24.75 -0.17 41.57
CA MET A 33 25.33 -1.53 41.58
C MET A 33 25.09 -2.24 42.93
N ALA A 34 25.04 -1.49 44.01
CA ALA A 34 24.84 -2.08 45.35
C ALA A 34 23.34 -2.52 45.54
N GLY A 35 22.42 -1.76 44.99
CA GLY A 35 21.01 -2.13 44.93
C GLY A 35 20.79 -3.35 44.06
N LEU A 36 21.42 -3.38 42.88
CA LEU A 36 21.33 -4.49 41.95
C LEU A 36 21.88 -5.81 42.51
N MET A 37 23.05 -5.79 43.17
CA MET A 37 23.58 -6.98 43.87
C MET A 37 22.63 -7.52 44.93
N ARG A 38 21.96 -6.65 45.68
CA ARG A 38 20.96 -7.06 46.68
C ARG A 38 19.70 -7.63 46.07
N ALA A 39 19.25 -7.05 44.94
CA ALA A 39 18.05 -7.51 44.25
C ALA A 39 18.24 -8.86 43.56
N VAL A 40 19.41 -9.11 42.99
CA VAL A 40 19.77 -10.35 42.30
C VAL A 40 20.27 -11.43 43.28
N GLY A 41 20.88 -11.02 44.42
CA GLY A 41 21.40 -11.94 45.43
C GLY A 41 22.75 -12.54 45.03
N CYS A 42 23.59 -11.82 44.27
CA CYS A 42 24.90 -12.27 43.79
C CYS A 42 26.03 -11.40 44.34
N ASP A 43 27.26 -11.87 44.22
CA ASP A 43 28.42 -11.08 44.51
C ASP A 43 28.77 -10.15 43.33
N ARG A 44 29.84 -9.34 43.50
CA ARG A 44 30.24 -8.36 42.47
C ARG A 44 30.84 -9.00 41.22
N GLU A 45 31.50 -10.13 41.36
CA GLU A 45 32.19 -10.84 40.30
C GLU A 45 31.15 -11.50 39.40
N ASP A 46 30.21 -12.25 39.98
CA ASP A 46 29.06 -12.86 39.29
C ASP A 46 28.20 -11.81 38.57
N LEU A 47 27.92 -10.67 39.22
CA LEU A 47 27.14 -9.60 38.60
C LEU A 47 27.84 -9.04 37.32
N MET A 48 29.19 -8.88 37.39
CA MET A 48 29.95 -8.37 36.23
C MET A 48 29.94 -9.37 35.08
N ASP A 49 30.02 -10.67 35.37
CA ASP A 49 29.92 -11.73 34.35
C ASP A 49 28.52 -11.78 33.70
N MET A 50 27.46 -11.72 34.50
CA MET A 50 26.08 -11.63 34.01
C MET A 50 25.88 -10.39 33.12
N LEU A 51 26.39 -9.22 33.52
CA LEU A 51 26.33 -8.00 32.72
C LEU A 51 27.14 -8.11 31.42
N ALA A 52 28.28 -8.77 31.44
CA ALA A 52 29.06 -9.03 30.23
C ALA A 52 28.30 -9.95 29.25
N GLU A 53 27.55 -10.90 29.76
CA GLU A 53 26.70 -11.77 28.95
C GLU A 53 25.51 -10.99 28.35
N VAL A 54 24.79 -10.18 29.12
CA VAL A 54 23.69 -9.33 28.64
C VAL A 54 24.17 -8.33 27.58
N ARG A 55 25.37 -7.77 27.71
CA ARG A 55 25.96 -6.86 26.71
C ARG A 55 26.24 -7.51 25.34
N ARG A 56 26.35 -8.84 25.29
CA ARG A 56 26.54 -9.58 24.02
C ARG A 56 25.23 -9.90 23.30
N LEU A 57 24.11 -9.59 23.94
CA LEU A 57 22.78 -9.78 23.36
C LEU A 57 22.38 -8.55 22.54
N ASP A 58 21.50 -8.77 21.56
CA ASP A 58 20.94 -7.70 20.77
C ASP A 58 19.61 -7.19 21.39
N PRO A 59 19.56 -5.94 21.90
CA PRO A 59 18.35 -5.40 22.50
C PRO A 59 17.24 -5.12 21.46
N ARG A 60 17.60 -5.06 20.18
CA ARG A 60 16.66 -4.75 19.07
C ARG A 60 16.89 -5.65 17.86
N PRO A 61 16.66 -6.95 18.00
CA PRO A 61 16.94 -7.91 16.91
C PRO A 61 16.14 -7.64 15.65
N GLY A 62 15.00 -6.95 15.75
CA GLY A 62 14.20 -6.55 14.59
C GLY A 62 14.92 -5.61 13.63
N LEU A 63 15.91 -4.83 14.09
CA LEU A 63 16.69 -3.93 13.22
C LEU A 63 17.55 -4.69 12.19
N ALA A 64 17.90 -5.95 12.47
CA ALA A 64 18.62 -6.79 11.50
C ALA A 64 17.76 -7.15 10.27
N PHE A 65 16.43 -7.07 10.39
CA PHE A 65 15.46 -7.36 9.33
C PHE A 65 14.90 -6.10 8.66
N ASP A 66 15.19 -4.92 9.21
CA ASP A 66 14.80 -3.62 8.64
C ASP A 66 15.88 -3.18 7.64
N SER A 67 15.81 -3.71 6.45
CA SER A 67 16.88 -3.62 5.45
C SER A 67 16.65 -2.55 4.39
N GLY A 68 16.13 -1.40 4.71
CA GLY A 68 16.17 -0.30 3.74
C GLY A 68 15.17 0.82 3.97
N PRO A 69 15.42 1.98 3.37
CA PRO A 69 14.48 3.07 3.39
C PRO A 69 13.19 2.63 2.69
N VAL A 70 12.06 2.74 3.38
CA VAL A 70 10.74 2.55 2.76
C VAL A 70 10.58 3.63 1.70
N GLU A 71 10.59 3.24 0.43
CA GLU A 71 10.32 4.16 -0.67
C GLU A 71 8.90 4.72 -0.52
N THR A 72 8.80 6.04 -0.40
CA THR A 72 7.51 6.72 -0.35
C THR A 72 6.89 6.70 -1.74
N VAL A 73 5.74 6.05 -1.87
CA VAL A 73 5.00 6.00 -3.14
C VAL A 73 4.32 7.34 -3.37
N VAL A 74 4.63 7.99 -4.50
CA VAL A 74 3.99 9.24 -4.91
C VAL A 74 2.73 8.91 -5.73
N PRO A 75 1.54 9.42 -5.37
CA PRO A 75 0.32 9.15 -6.10
C PRO A 75 0.29 9.87 -7.46
N ASP A 76 -0.26 9.19 -8.46
CA ASP A 76 -0.50 9.76 -9.80
C ASP A 76 -1.81 10.55 -9.86
N VAL A 77 -2.78 10.17 -9.03
CA VAL A 77 -4.13 10.74 -9.00
C VAL A 77 -4.54 11.06 -7.56
N PHE A 78 -5.14 12.22 -7.37
CA PHE A 78 -5.78 12.61 -6.11
C PHE A 78 -7.28 12.53 -6.24
N VAL A 79 -7.94 11.92 -5.26
CA VAL A 79 -9.40 11.86 -5.14
C VAL A 79 -9.79 12.53 -3.83
N ARG A 80 -10.54 13.60 -3.92
CA ARG A 80 -11.00 14.39 -2.76
C ARG A 80 -12.50 14.60 -2.83
N ARG A 81 -13.12 14.85 -1.69
CA ARG A 81 -14.53 15.21 -1.66
C ARG A 81 -14.67 16.72 -1.87
N GLY A 82 -15.41 17.13 -2.88
CA GLY A 82 -15.72 18.52 -3.15
C GLY A 82 -16.70 19.11 -2.15
N PRO A 83 -16.86 20.46 -2.15
CA PRO A 83 -17.82 21.15 -1.26
C PRO A 83 -19.27 20.77 -1.54
N ASP A 84 -19.58 20.37 -2.75
CA ASP A 84 -20.88 19.88 -3.23
C ASP A 84 -21.15 18.39 -2.90
N GLY A 85 -20.17 17.73 -2.24
CA GLY A 85 -20.22 16.31 -1.92
C GLY A 85 -19.83 15.38 -3.07
N ALA A 86 -19.60 15.89 -4.29
CA ALA A 86 -19.10 15.12 -5.42
C ALA A 86 -17.60 14.80 -5.29
N TRP A 87 -17.14 13.75 -5.98
CA TRP A 87 -15.73 13.40 -6.00
C TRP A 87 -14.99 14.27 -7.01
N GLN A 88 -13.98 14.99 -6.55
CA GLN A 88 -13.03 15.72 -7.38
C GLN A 88 -11.82 14.83 -7.63
N ILE A 89 -11.44 14.70 -8.89
CA ILE A 89 -10.36 13.85 -9.35
C ILE A 89 -9.36 14.71 -10.08
N GLU A 90 -8.13 14.73 -9.58
CA GLU A 90 -7.06 15.56 -10.10
C GLU A 90 -5.82 14.70 -10.39
N LEU A 91 -5.14 14.99 -11.48
CA LEU A 91 -3.85 14.36 -11.78
C LEU A 91 -2.73 15.06 -11.00
N ASN A 92 -1.79 14.28 -10.51
CA ASN A 92 -0.57 14.82 -9.93
C ASN A 92 0.33 15.38 -11.04
N SER A 93 0.38 16.69 -11.11
CA SER A 93 1.16 17.40 -12.13
C SER A 93 2.68 17.29 -11.92
N GLU A 94 3.14 16.82 -10.77
CA GLU A 94 4.57 16.64 -10.47
C GLU A 94 5.13 15.34 -11.07
N VAL A 95 4.27 14.31 -11.19
CA VAL A 95 4.65 13.00 -11.74
C VAL A 95 4.59 12.98 -13.28
N LEU A 96 3.75 13.82 -13.87
CA LEU A 96 3.57 13.84 -15.33
C LEU A 96 4.64 14.68 -16.02
N PRO A 97 5.31 14.15 -17.04
CA PRO A 97 6.28 14.92 -17.81
C PRO A 97 5.62 16.09 -18.53
N ARG A 98 6.15 17.29 -18.36
CA ARG A 98 5.68 18.50 -19.03
C ARG A 98 6.65 18.86 -20.16
N VAL A 99 6.14 18.97 -21.37
CA VAL A 99 6.92 19.32 -22.55
C VAL A 99 6.30 20.56 -23.20
N LEU A 100 7.14 21.56 -23.47
CA LEU A 100 6.76 22.77 -24.19
C LEU A 100 7.55 22.87 -25.50
N VAL A 101 6.84 23.08 -26.59
CA VAL A 101 7.47 23.34 -27.91
C VAL A 101 7.71 24.82 -28.07
N ASN A 102 8.97 25.24 -28.15
CA ASN A 102 9.36 26.63 -28.35
C ASN A 102 9.20 27.03 -29.82
N ARG A 103 8.01 27.55 -30.18
CA ARG A 103 7.69 27.99 -31.55
C ARG A 103 8.48 29.22 -31.98
N VAL A 104 8.88 30.09 -31.04
CA VAL A 104 9.68 31.28 -31.32
C VAL A 104 11.09 30.87 -31.77
N TYR A 105 11.69 29.95 -31.07
CA TYR A 105 12.98 29.37 -31.45
C TYR A 105 12.89 28.68 -32.82
N TYR A 106 11.89 27.85 -33.05
CA TYR A 106 11.65 27.22 -34.35
C TYR A 106 11.57 28.26 -35.50
N ALA A 107 10.77 29.31 -35.34
CA ALA A 107 10.63 30.34 -36.31
C ALA A 107 11.96 31.11 -36.61
N SER A 108 12.77 31.31 -35.55
CA SER A 108 14.08 31.98 -35.69
C SER A 108 15.10 31.15 -36.47
N VAL A 109 15.11 29.82 -36.23
CA VAL A 109 16.00 28.88 -36.92
C VAL A 109 15.57 28.68 -38.38
N THR A 110 14.25 28.48 -38.59
CA THR A 110 13.71 28.29 -39.96
C THR A 110 14.00 29.46 -40.87
N ARG A 111 13.98 30.71 -40.35
CA ARG A 111 14.38 31.88 -41.13
C ARG A 111 15.83 31.88 -41.60
N LYS A 112 16.73 31.24 -40.85
CA LYS A 112 18.16 31.15 -41.16
C LYS A 112 18.49 29.97 -42.07
N ALA A 113 17.60 28.98 -42.16
CA ALA A 113 17.78 27.80 -43.00
C ALA A 113 17.77 28.21 -44.50
N ARG A 114 18.86 27.88 -45.20
CA ARG A 114 19.06 28.25 -46.62
C ARG A 114 18.64 27.12 -47.56
N ASP A 115 18.86 25.86 -47.15
CA ASP A 115 18.62 24.72 -47.99
C ASP A 115 17.23 24.10 -47.78
N ALA A 116 16.69 23.49 -48.83
CA ALA A 116 15.41 22.76 -48.75
C ALA A 116 15.51 21.55 -47.79
N ALA A 117 16.66 20.89 -47.73
CA ALA A 117 16.90 19.77 -46.82
C ALA A 117 16.87 20.22 -45.36
N GLU A 118 17.48 21.35 -45.01
CA GLU A 118 17.43 21.92 -43.66
C GLU A 118 15.98 22.25 -43.23
N LYS A 119 15.21 22.88 -44.16
CA LYS A 119 13.80 23.21 -43.88
C LYS A 119 12.93 21.98 -43.67
N SER A 120 13.14 20.91 -44.47
CA SER A 120 12.45 19.63 -44.29
C SER A 120 12.78 19.03 -42.95
N PHE A 121 14.05 18.94 -42.56
CA PHE A 121 14.48 18.43 -41.27
C PHE A 121 13.86 19.18 -40.09
N LEU A 122 13.84 20.53 -40.15
CA LEU A 122 13.21 21.33 -39.09
C LEU A 122 11.70 21.10 -39.01
N SER A 123 11.04 20.92 -40.17
CA SER A 123 9.61 20.55 -40.20
C SER A 123 9.34 19.23 -39.56
N ASP A 124 10.17 18.19 -39.81
CA ASP A 124 10.04 16.85 -39.23
C ASP A 124 10.30 16.88 -37.71
N CYS A 125 11.27 17.67 -37.26
CA CYS A 125 11.51 17.89 -35.83
C CYS A 125 10.30 18.55 -35.15
N LEU A 126 9.68 19.56 -35.78
CA LEU A 126 8.49 20.20 -35.24
C LEU A 126 7.30 19.24 -35.21
N ALA A 127 7.11 18.44 -36.26
CA ALA A 127 6.06 17.41 -36.29
C ALA A 127 6.21 16.40 -35.18
N THR A 128 7.43 15.89 -34.96
CA THR A 128 7.77 14.95 -33.87
C THR A 128 7.52 15.59 -32.50
N ALA A 129 7.94 16.85 -32.29
CA ALA A 129 7.72 17.55 -31.03
C ALA A 129 6.22 17.76 -30.73
N ASN A 130 5.44 18.14 -31.73
CA ASN A 130 3.98 18.29 -31.60
C ASN A 130 3.30 16.94 -31.33
N TRP A 131 3.74 15.87 -32.01
CA TRP A 131 3.23 14.53 -31.77
C TRP A 131 3.50 14.09 -30.33
N LEU A 132 4.73 14.31 -29.82
CA LEU A 132 5.09 13.97 -28.44
C LEU A 132 4.19 14.70 -27.42
N THR A 133 4.04 16.03 -27.58
CA THR A 133 3.17 16.83 -26.71
C THR A 133 1.74 16.31 -26.70
N LYS A 134 1.19 16.04 -27.89
CA LYS A 134 -0.17 15.49 -28.01
C LYS A 134 -0.31 14.10 -27.39
N SER A 135 0.70 13.26 -27.54
CA SER A 135 0.71 11.91 -26.95
C SER A 135 0.74 11.95 -25.43
N LEU A 136 1.50 12.88 -24.82
CA LEU A 136 1.54 13.09 -23.39
C LEU A 136 0.20 13.59 -22.84
N ASP A 137 -0.42 14.56 -23.50
CA ASP A 137 -1.75 15.05 -23.14
C ASP A 137 -2.80 13.94 -23.24
N GLN A 138 -2.78 13.16 -24.30
CA GLN A 138 -3.70 12.03 -24.46
C GLN A 138 -3.51 10.98 -23.37
N ARG A 139 -2.27 10.69 -22.98
CA ARG A 139 -1.97 9.79 -21.86
C ARG A 139 -2.54 10.33 -20.55
N ALA A 140 -2.33 11.61 -20.25
CA ALA A 140 -2.85 12.27 -19.06
C ALA A 140 -4.40 12.19 -19.00
N GLN A 141 -5.06 12.53 -20.11
CA GLN A 141 -6.51 12.44 -20.22
C GLN A 141 -7.03 11.01 -20.05
N THR A 142 -6.30 10.01 -20.58
CA THR A 142 -6.69 8.60 -20.44
C THR A 142 -6.59 8.16 -18.96
N ILE A 143 -5.52 8.52 -18.24
CA ILE A 143 -5.39 8.23 -16.82
C ILE A 143 -6.56 8.85 -16.04
N LEU A 144 -6.89 10.11 -16.33
CA LEU A 144 -7.99 10.82 -15.67
C LEU A 144 -9.35 10.16 -15.94
N LYS A 145 -9.64 9.76 -17.19
CA LYS A 145 -10.88 9.07 -17.56
C LYS A 145 -11.02 7.73 -16.84
N VAL A 146 -9.95 6.93 -16.80
CA VAL A 146 -9.94 5.65 -16.11
C VAL A 146 -10.14 5.86 -14.60
N ALA A 147 -9.43 6.81 -13.99
CA ALA A 147 -9.59 7.13 -12.58
C ALA A 147 -11.02 7.61 -12.25
N ALA A 148 -11.60 8.45 -13.08
CA ALA A 148 -12.96 8.95 -12.92
C ALA A 148 -14.00 7.81 -12.95
N GLU A 149 -13.83 6.87 -13.86
CA GLU A 149 -14.73 5.72 -13.97
C GLU A 149 -14.58 4.77 -12.78
N ILE A 150 -13.34 4.52 -12.30
CA ILE A 150 -13.11 3.75 -11.08
C ILE A 150 -13.82 4.41 -9.88
N VAL A 151 -13.63 5.70 -9.68
CA VAL A 151 -14.24 6.46 -8.57
C VAL A 151 -15.77 6.42 -8.66
N ARG A 152 -16.34 6.58 -9.85
CA ARG A 152 -17.79 6.51 -10.09
C ARG A 152 -18.38 5.16 -9.70
N GLN A 153 -17.70 4.07 -10.06
CA GLN A 153 -18.16 2.72 -9.74
C GLN A 153 -17.93 2.35 -8.27
N GLN A 154 -16.86 2.87 -7.66
CA GLN A 154 -16.44 2.57 -6.29
C GLN A 154 -16.85 3.63 -5.25
N ASP A 155 -17.92 4.39 -5.51
CA ASP A 155 -18.44 5.37 -4.55
C ASP A 155 -18.75 4.76 -3.18
N GLY A 156 -19.32 3.56 -3.15
CA GLY A 156 -19.60 2.81 -1.93
C GLY A 156 -18.32 2.51 -1.12
N PHE A 157 -17.24 2.11 -1.77
CA PHE A 157 -15.94 1.90 -1.13
C PHE A 157 -15.39 3.20 -0.55
N LEU A 158 -15.40 4.26 -1.32
CA LEU A 158 -14.86 5.56 -0.89
C LEU A 158 -15.63 6.15 0.30
N THR A 159 -16.94 5.91 0.37
CA THR A 159 -17.80 6.41 1.43
C THR A 159 -17.83 5.50 2.65
N HIS A 160 -18.04 4.19 2.46
CA HIS A 160 -18.31 3.23 3.54
C HIS A 160 -17.16 2.26 3.83
N GLY A 161 -16.17 2.14 2.94
CA GLY A 161 -14.98 1.30 3.13
C GLY A 161 -15.02 -0.03 2.40
N ILE A 162 -14.07 -0.91 2.76
CA ILE A 162 -13.75 -2.14 2.04
C ILE A 162 -14.97 -3.09 1.92
N ALA A 163 -15.83 -3.12 2.92
CA ALA A 163 -17.04 -3.93 2.90
C ALA A 163 -17.98 -3.61 1.72
N HIS A 164 -17.90 -2.38 1.18
CA HIS A 164 -18.72 -1.91 0.06
C HIS A 164 -17.93 -1.83 -1.27
N LEU A 165 -16.79 -2.50 -1.35
CA LEU A 165 -16.04 -2.61 -2.59
C LEU A 165 -16.83 -3.48 -3.59
N LYS A 166 -17.18 -2.88 -4.73
CA LYS A 166 -17.89 -3.58 -5.80
C LYS A 166 -16.90 -4.32 -6.69
N PRO A 167 -17.25 -5.53 -7.17
CA PRO A 167 -16.43 -6.21 -8.17
C PRO A 167 -16.45 -5.42 -9.47
N MET A 168 -15.28 -5.29 -10.09
CA MET A 168 -15.10 -4.52 -11.31
C MET A 168 -14.09 -5.20 -12.21
N THR A 169 -14.39 -5.30 -13.51
CA THR A 169 -13.46 -5.87 -14.50
C THR A 169 -12.87 -4.77 -15.39
N LEU A 170 -11.70 -5.03 -15.95
CA LEU A 170 -11.07 -4.12 -16.93
C LEU A 170 -11.99 -3.85 -18.12
N LYS A 171 -12.75 -4.87 -18.55
CA LYS A 171 -13.71 -4.77 -19.65
C LYS A 171 -14.84 -3.78 -19.35
N MET A 172 -15.42 -3.82 -18.15
CA MET A 172 -16.48 -2.87 -17.75
C MET A 172 -16.02 -1.42 -17.82
N VAL A 173 -14.82 -1.14 -17.33
CA VAL A 173 -14.25 0.21 -17.39
C VAL A 173 -13.93 0.59 -18.84
N ALA A 174 -13.36 -0.33 -19.62
CA ALA A 174 -13.02 -0.09 -21.03
C ALA A 174 -14.26 0.28 -21.87
N GLU A 175 -15.35 -0.46 -21.71
CA GLU A 175 -16.64 -0.18 -22.37
C GLU A 175 -17.22 1.19 -21.94
N ALA A 176 -17.15 1.52 -20.64
CA ALA A 176 -17.70 2.77 -20.13
C ALA A 176 -16.97 4.02 -20.64
N ILE A 177 -15.66 3.92 -20.95
CA ILE A 177 -14.84 5.04 -21.43
C ILE A 177 -14.55 4.98 -22.95
N ASP A 178 -15.15 4.03 -23.66
CA ASP A 178 -14.97 3.75 -25.09
C ASP A 178 -13.48 3.56 -25.47
N MET A 179 -12.83 2.63 -24.78
CA MET A 179 -11.42 2.27 -24.97
C MET A 179 -11.21 0.76 -24.98
N HIS A 180 -10.06 0.30 -25.46
CA HIS A 180 -9.71 -1.10 -25.43
C HIS A 180 -9.22 -1.53 -24.02
N GLU A 181 -9.57 -2.74 -23.60
CA GLU A 181 -9.21 -3.31 -22.30
C GLU A 181 -7.69 -3.27 -22.03
N SER A 182 -6.88 -3.56 -23.05
CA SER A 182 -5.41 -3.48 -22.93
C SER A 182 -4.90 -2.09 -22.61
N THR A 183 -5.61 -1.03 -23.03
CA THR A 183 -5.28 0.36 -22.70
C THR A 183 -5.54 0.61 -21.21
N VAL A 184 -6.70 0.20 -20.71
CA VAL A 184 -7.04 0.31 -19.28
C VAL A 184 -6.03 -0.45 -18.44
N SER A 185 -5.68 -1.69 -18.80
CA SER A 185 -4.68 -2.50 -18.11
C SER A 185 -3.31 -1.83 -18.02
N ARG A 186 -2.82 -1.24 -19.13
CA ARG A 186 -1.53 -0.51 -19.15
C ARG A 186 -1.56 0.78 -18.33
N VAL A 187 -2.69 1.48 -18.35
CA VAL A 187 -2.85 2.74 -17.61
C VAL A 187 -2.93 2.51 -16.10
N THR A 188 -3.51 1.39 -15.66
CA THR A 188 -3.69 1.08 -14.23
C THR A 188 -2.48 0.39 -13.60
N ALA A 189 -1.56 -0.15 -14.41
CA ALA A 189 -0.35 -0.81 -13.91
C ALA A 189 0.62 0.21 -13.28
N ASN A 190 1.08 -0.06 -12.05
CA ASN A 190 2.00 0.77 -11.29
C ASN A 190 1.56 2.24 -11.18
N LYS A 191 0.25 2.47 -11.06
CA LYS A 191 -0.35 3.78 -10.86
C LYS A 191 -1.12 3.80 -9.56
N TYR A 192 -0.90 4.86 -8.77
CA TYR A 192 -1.44 5.00 -7.44
C TYR A 192 -2.44 6.14 -7.36
N MET A 193 -3.48 5.91 -6.59
CA MET A 193 -4.55 6.86 -6.32
C MET A 193 -4.59 7.18 -4.83
N ALA A 194 -4.41 8.45 -4.46
CA ALA A 194 -4.60 8.93 -3.11
C ALA A 194 -6.08 9.24 -2.89
N THR A 195 -6.70 8.50 -1.98
CA THR A 195 -8.11 8.65 -1.59
C THR A 195 -8.22 9.09 -0.14
N PRO A 196 -9.37 9.58 0.35
CA PRO A 196 -9.58 9.89 1.76
C PRO A 196 -9.38 8.68 2.70
N ARG A 197 -9.43 7.45 2.15
CA ARG A 197 -9.22 6.20 2.88
C ARG A 197 -7.79 5.68 2.86
N GLY A 198 -6.91 6.32 2.10
CA GLY A 198 -5.52 5.93 1.96
C GLY A 198 -5.05 5.88 0.51
N LEU A 199 -3.84 5.41 0.34
CA LEU A 199 -3.18 5.24 -0.95
C LEU A 199 -3.44 3.83 -1.49
N TYR A 200 -4.01 3.72 -2.68
CA TYR A 200 -4.29 2.45 -3.34
C TYR A 200 -3.72 2.41 -4.75
N GLU A 201 -3.20 1.27 -5.16
CA GLU A 201 -2.90 1.03 -6.57
C GLU A 201 -4.21 1.00 -7.36
N MET A 202 -4.27 1.61 -8.54
CA MET A 202 -5.49 1.60 -9.38
C MET A 202 -5.93 0.17 -9.74
N LYS A 203 -4.96 -0.76 -9.84
CA LYS A 203 -5.20 -2.18 -10.08
C LYS A 203 -5.96 -2.87 -8.94
N TYR A 204 -5.85 -2.38 -7.71
CA TYR A 204 -6.55 -2.93 -6.53
C TYR A 204 -8.07 -2.99 -6.70
N PHE A 205 -8.65 -2.06 -7.46
CA PHE A 205 -10.10 -1.98 -7.67
C PHE A 205 -10.65 -3.03 -8.64
N PHE A 206 -9.78 -3.71 -9.40
CA PHE A 206 -10.17 -4.77 -10.33
C PHE A 206 -10.16 -6.12 -9.63
N THR A 207 -11.28 -6.46 -9.02
CA THR A 207 -11.47 -7.69 -8.25
C THR A 207 -12.47 -8.61 -8.92
N THR A 208 -12.25 -9.92 -8.75
CA THR A 208 -13.18 -10.93 -9.23
C THR A 208 -14.49 -10.87 -8.44
N ALA A 209 -15.59 -11.06 -9.16
CA ALA A 209 -16.91 -11.19 -8.58
C ALA A 209 -17.10 -12.57 -7.94
N ILE A 210 -17.67 -12.59 -6.75
CA ILE A 210 -18.21 -13.79 -6.10
C ILE A 210 -19.74 -13.67 -6.15
N ALA A 211 -20.39 -14.63 -6.83
CA ALA A 211 -21.83 -14.61 -7.00
C ALA A 211 -22.54 -14.76 -5.66
N SER A 212 -23.58 -13.95 -5.44
CA SER A 212 -24.52 -14.14 -4.33
C SER A 212 -25.57 -15.19 -4.68
N SER A 213 -25.85 -16.11 -3.76
CA SER A 213 -26.91 -17.12 -3.92
C SER A 213 -28.32 -16.54 -3.81
N ASP A 214 -28.48 -15.36 -3.20
CA ASP A 214 -29.78 -14.75 -2.88
C ASP A 214 -30.22 -13.67 -3.88
N GLY A 215 -29.55 -13.54 -5.04
CA GLY A 215 -29.87 -12.52 -6.04
C GLY A 215 -29.56 -11.08 -5.62
N GLY A 216 -28.92 -10.88 -4.49
CA GLY A 216 -28.35 -9.61 -4.08
C GLY A 216 -27.04 -9.37 -4.78
N GLY A 217 -26.67 -8.44 -5.44
CA GLY A 217 -25.51 -8.17 -6.33
C GLY A 217 -24.21 -8.91 -5.94
N ASP A 218 -23.35 -9.06 -6.92
CA ASP A 218 -22.06 -9.74 -6.75
C ASP A 218 -21.17 -9.05 -5.70
N HIS A 219 -20.47 -9.84 -4.90
CA HIS A 219 -19.51 -9.37 -3.89
C HIS A 219 -18.08 -9.41 -4.42
N SER A 220 -17.29 -8.40 -4.04
CA SER A 220 -15.87 -8.41 -4.33
C SER A 220 -15.12 -9.42 -3.44
N ALA A 221 -14.18 -10.17 -4.03
CA ALA A 221 -13.35 -11.11 -3.29
C ALA A 221 -12.61 -10.45 -2.10
N GLU A 222 -12.21 -9.18 -2.24
CA GLU A 222 -11.57 -8.42 -1.16
C GLU A 222 -12.55 -8.05 -0.02
N ALA A 223 -13.80 -7.72 -0.35
CA ALA A 223 -14.83 -7.47 0.67
C ALA A 223 -15.11 -8.73 1.49
N VAL A 224 -15.17 -9.88 0.83
CA VAL A 224 -15.35 -11.19 1.50
C VAL A 224 -14.14 -11.52 2.38
N ARG A 225 -12.91 -11.34 1.88
CA ARG A 225 -11.70 -11.55 2.68
C ARG A 225 -11.65 -10.63 3.91
N HIS A 226 -12.07 -9.38 3.74
CA HIS A 226 -12.13 -8.44 4.86
C HIS A 226 -13.15 -8.89 5.91
N ARG A 227 -14.32 -9.40 5.49
CA ARG A 227 -15.32 -9.94 6.41
C ARG A 227 -14.83 -11.17 7.16
N ILE A 228 -14.17 -12.10 6.47
CA ILE A 228 -13.55 -13.27 7.10
C ILE A 228 -12.54 -12.84 8.17
N ARG A 229 -11.66 -11.87 7.84
CA ARG A 229 -10.69 -11.34 8.82
C ARG A 229 -11.36 -10.75 10.04
N GLN A 230 -12.45 -9.98 9.87
CA GLN A 230 -13.22 -9.44 10.99
C GLN A 230 -13.83 -10.55 11.86
N LEU A 231 -14.31 -11.64 11.26
CA LEU A 231 -14.85 -12.79 12.03
C LEU A 231 -13.75 -13.46 12.84
N ILE A 232 -12.56 -13.63 12.27
CA ILE A 232 -11.40 -14.22 12.96
C ILE A 232 -10.90 -13.28 14.07
N GLU A 233 -10.83 -11.97 13.83
CA GLU A 233 -10.41 -10.99 14.86
C GLU A 233 -11.39 -10.88 16.03
N ALA A 234 -12.68 -11.14 15.79
CA ALA A 234 -13.72 -11.14 16.82
C ALA A 234 -13.83 -12.48 17.57
N GLU A 235 -13.04 -13.48 17.18
CA GLU A 235 -13.03 -14.82 17.75
C GLU A 235 -12.50 -14.81 19.19
N SER A 236 -13.16 -15.55 20.08
CA SER A 236 -12.67 -15.76 21.44
C SER A 236 -11.79 -17.01 21.53
N VAL A 237 -10.76 -16.98 22.38
CA VAL A 237 -9.83 -18.11 22.61
C VAL A 237 -10.57 -19.41 23.02
N SER A 238 -11.78 -19.28 23.60
CA SER A 238 -12.60 -20.41 24.04
C SER A 238 -13.57 -20.95 22.99
N ALA A 239 -13.75 -20.24 21.86
CA ALA A 239 -14.70 -20.63 20.81
C ALA A 239 -14.10 -20.35 19.43
N ILE A 240 -13.19 -21.24 19.01
CA ILE A 240 -12.49 -21.20 17.73
C ILE A 240 -13.48 -21.51 16.61
N LEU A 241 -13.54 -20.64 15.59
CA LEU A 241 -14.41 -20.82 14.44
C LEU A 241 -13.77 -21.81 13.45
N SER A 242 -14.54 -22.80 12.99
CA SER A 242 -14.10 -23.65 11.89
C SER A 242 -14.40 -23.00 10.54
N ASP A 243 -13.69 -23.41 9.48
CA ASP A 243 -13.91 -22.93 8.13
C ASP A 243 -15.39 -23.13 7.69
N ASP A 244 -16.00 -24.25 8.09
CA ASP A 244 -17.40 -24.55 7.78
C ASP A 244 -18.34 -23.58 8.50
N THR A 245 -18.05 -23.22 9.75
CA THR A 245 -18.83 -22.23 10.52
C THR A 245 -18.73 -20.84 9.89
N ILE A 246 -17.53 -20.43 9.47
CA ILE A 246 -17.31 -19.15 8.77
C ILE A 246 -18.10 -19.12 7.44
N ALA A 247 -18.05 -20.20 6.66
CA ALA A 247 -18.81 -20.30 5.41
C ALA A 247 -20.32 -20.20 5.64
N GLU A 248 -20.86 -20.89 6.67
CA GLU A 248 -22.28 -20.78 7.04
C GLU A 248 -22.68 -19.37 7.50
N MET A 249 -21.82 -18.68 8.25
CA MET A 249 -22.04 -17.29 8.69
C MET A 249 -22.11 -16.35 7.49
N LEU A 250 -21.15 -16.45 6.55
CA LEU A 250 -21.13 -15.66 5.32
C LEU A 250 -22.38 -15.91 4.46
N LYS A 251 -22.82 -17.17 4.38
CA LYS A 251 -24.03 -17.54 3.65
C LYS A 251 -25.30 -16.96 4.29
N LYS A 252 -25.39 -16.98 5.62
CA LYS A 252 -26.55 -16.42 6.36
C LYS A 252 -26.61 -14.90 6.34
N GLU A 253 -25.45 -14.23 6.46
CA GLU A 253 -25.38 -12.77 6.58
C GLU A 253 -25.43 -12.04 5.24
N GLN A 254 -24.79 -12.60 4.23
CA GLN A 254 -24.56 -11.90 2.95
C GLN A 254 -24.98 -12.74 1.71
N GLY A 255 -25.52 -13.93 1.92
CA GLY A 255 -25.90 -14.82 0.81
C GLY A 255 -24.71 -15.33 -0.01
N ILE A 256 -23.47 -15.27 0.54
CA ILE A 256 -22.25 -15.62 -0.18
C ILE A 256 -21.99 -17.11 -0.05
N ASP A 257 -21.98 -17.83 -1.17
CA ASP A 257 -21.63 -19.25 -1.21
C ASP A 257 -20.14 -19.39 -1.55
N VAL A 258 -19.31 -19.61 -0.52
CA VAL A 258 -17.86 -19.80 -0.68
C VAL A 258 -17.58 -21.30 -0.74
N ALA A 259 -17.16 -21.79 -1.91
CA ALA A 259 -16.72 -23.16 -2.05
C ALA A 259 -15.39 -23.40 -1.29
N ARG A 260 -15.37 -24.42 -0.45
CA ARG A 260 -14.16 -24.93 0.19
C ARG A 260 -13.22 -25.50 -0.88
N ARG A 261 -11.98 -25.02 -0.92
CA ARG A 261 -10.89 -25.63 -1.72
C ARG A 261 -9.76 -26.06 -0.83
#